data_6e8ef560cfbb6b4490433052c4f562bb
#
_entry.id   6e8ef560cfbb6b4490433052c4f562bb
#
_cell.length_a   1.000
_cell.length_b   1.000
_cell.length_c   1.000
_cell.angle_alpha   90.00
_cell.angle_beta   90.00
_cell.angle_gamma   90.00
#
_symmetry.space_group_name_H-M   'P 1'
#
loop_
_entity.id
_entity.type
_entity.pdbx_description
1 polymer ?
#
loop_
_entity_poly.entity_id
_entity_poly.type
_entity_poly.pdbx_seq_one_letter_code
_entity_poly.pdbx_strand_id
1 'polypeptide(L)'
;MLLIENNNRRWCIEHAQMVSDKDVVRFKEYSILPSMQPSHCTSDMKWLPDRIGNHRLQLISRWQTFIDAGLKIPGGSDCPIETGNPLFEFYAAVTRQDHTGWPEKGFQPQEKINRLNALKMFTTWA
;
A
#
# COMPACT_ATOMS: atom_id res chain seq x y z
N MET A 1 -8.96 -23.04 -20.48
CA MET A 1 -9.10 -21.75 -19.75
C MET A 1 -10.09 -22.00 -18.64
N LEU A 2 -9.59 -22.23 -17.43
CA LEU A 2 -10.44 -22.38 -16.25
C LEU A 2 -11.11 -21.04 -16.00
N LEU A 3 -12.42 -20.97 -16.20
CA LEU A 3 -13.25 -19.87 -15.74
C LEU A 3 -13.14 -19.90 -14.21
N ILE A 4 -12.30 -19.03 -13.65
CA ILE A 4 -12.33 -18.74 -12.23
C ILE A 4 -13.63 -17.97 -12.04
N GLU A 5 -14.71 -18.68 -11.75
CA GLU A 5 -15.93 -18.06 -11.25
C GLU A 5 -15.54 -17.06 -10.16
N ASN A 6 -16.27 -15.96 -10.10
CA ASN A 6 -16.04 -14.82 -9.22
C ASN A 6 -16.15 -15.25 -7.75
N ASN A 7 -15.18 -16.05 -7.33
CA ASN A 7 -15.06 -16.58 -5.98
C ASN A 7 -14.34 -15.52 -5.15
N ASN A 8 -15.08 -14.80 -4.31
CA ASN A 8 -14.53 -13.91 -3.30
C ASN A 8 -13.73 -14.72 -2.25
N ARG A 9 -12.62 -15.30 -2.69
CA ARG A 9 -11.73 -16.12 -1.86
C ARG A 9 -10.84 -15.28 -0.95
N ARG A 10 -10.89 -13.98 -1.13
CA ARG A 10 -10.05 -13.01 -0.40
C ARG A 10 -8.55 -13.37 -0.46
N TRP A 11 -8.10 -13.91 -1.58
CA TRP A 11 -6.67 -14.11 -1.79
C TRP A 11 -5.96 -12.77 -1.73
N CYS A 12 -4.85 -12.74 -1.01
CA CYS A 12 -4.04 -11.54 -0.87
C CYS A 12 -2.59 -11.80 -1.31
N ILE A 13 -1.95 -10.73 -1.73
CA ILE A 13 -0.49 -10.67 -1.91
C ILE A 13 0.02 -9.72 -0.84
N GLU A 14 0.78 -10.28 0.11
CA GLU A 14 1.39 -9.50 1.17
C GLU A 14 2.44 -8.54 0.61
N HIS A 15 2.52 -7.38 1.26
CA HIS A 15 3.37 -6.24 0.93
C HIS A 15 2.98 -5.54 -0.37
N ALA A 16 2.77 -6.26 -1.50
CA ALA A 16 2.48 -5.68 -2.82
C ALA A 16 3.25 -4.36 -3.06
N GLN A 17 4.49 -4.30 -2.56
CA GLN A 17 5.26 -3.07 -2.38
C GLN A 17 5.66 -2.44 -3.72
N MET A 18 5.97 -3.27 -4.72
CA MET A 18 6.34 -2.82 -6.06
C MET A 18 5.47 -3.50 -7.10
N VAL A 19 4.57 -2.75 -7.73
CA VAL A 19 3.57 -3.31 -8.66
C VAL A 19 3.49 -2.47 -9.93
N SER A 20 3.53 -3.14 -11.09
CA SER A 20 3.39 -2.49 -12.39
C SER A 20 1.93 -2.13 -12.71
N ASP A 21 1.70 -1.22 -13.67
CA ASP A 21 0.34 -0.86 -14.11
C ASP A 21 -0.43 -2.08 -14.63
N LYS A 22 0.25 -2.98 -15.35
CA LYS A 22 -0.36 -4.21 -15.87
C LYS A 22 -0.83 -5.13 -14.73
N ASP A 23 -0.05 -5.18 -13.64
CA ASP A 23 -0.38 -6.04 -12.51
C ASP A 23 -1.48 -5.42 -11.64
N VAL A 24 -1.60 -4.10 -11.51
CA VAL A 24 -2.76 -3.45 -10.87
C VAL A 24 -4.07 -3.91 -11.53
N VAL A 25 -4.09 -3.95 -12.87
CA VAL A 25 -5.26 -4.46 -13.62
C VAL A 25 -5.55 -5.93 -13.27
N ARG A 26 -4.50 -6.76 -13.16
CA ARG A 26 -4.64 -8.18 -12.80
C ARG A 26 -5.13 -8.39 -11.37
N PHE A 27 -4.69 -7.58 -10.40
CA PHE A 27 -5.23 -7.61 -9.03
C PHE A 27 -6.76 -7.44 -9.07
N LYS A 28 -7.27 -6.50 -9.86
CA LYS A 28 -8.71 -6.29 -10.02
C LYS A 28 -9.38 -7.45 -10.73
N GLU A 29 -8.84 -7.91 -11.86
CA GLU A 29 -9.40 -8.99 -12.67
C GLU A 29 -9.57 -10.28 -11.87
N TYR A 30 -8.57 -10.63 -11.04
CA TYR A 30 -8.59 -11.85 -10.25
C TYR A 30 -9.10 -11.66 -8.81
N SER A 31 -9.61 -10.47 -8.47
CA SER A 31 -10.10 -10.15 -7.11
C SER A 31 -9.07 -10.43 -6.02
N ILE A 32 -7.81 -10.12 -6.30
CA ILE A 32 -6.70 -10.26 -5.34
C ILE A 32 -6.60 -8.99 -4.51
N LEU A 33 -6.46 -9.14 -3.19
CA LEU A 33 -6.27 -8.03 -2.27
C LEU A 33 -4.77 -7.71 -2.12
N PRO A 34 -4.34 -6.46 -2.35
CA PRO A 34 -3.00 -6.03 -2.00
C PRO A 34 -2.94 -5.71 -0.50
N SER A 35 -2.36 -6.61 0.30
CA SER A 35 -2.15 -6.40 1.73
C SER A 35 -0.88 -5.60 1.94
N MET A 36 -0.98 -4.42 2.53
CA MET A 36 0.12 -3.45 2.57
C MET A 36 0.43 -2.92 3.96
N GLN A 37 1.66 -2.49 4.14
CA GLN A 37 2.18 -1.94 5.39
C GLN A 37 2.63 -0.49 5.17
N PRO A 38 1.83 0.50 5.58
CA PRO A 38 2.18 1.90 5.36
C PRO A 38 3.50 2.34 5.98
N SER A 39 3.84 1.84 7.16
CA SER A 39 5.13 2.15 7.80
C SER A 39 6.33 1.67 6.99
N HIS A 40 6.24 0.52 6.28
CA HIS A 40 7.33 0.07 5.40
C HIS A 40 7.68 1.14 4.35
N CYS A 41 6.68 1.80 3.77
CA CYS A 41 6.92 2.88 2.83
C CYS A 41 7.75 4.02 3.44
N THR A 42 7.41 4.42 4.66
CA THR A 42 8.08 5.55 5.32
C THR A 42 9.43 5.18 5.96
N SER A 43 9.62 3.92 6.33
CA SER A 43 10.91 3.39 6.78
C SER A 43 11.89 3.25 5.62
N ASP A 44 11.41 2.78 4.47
CA ASP A 44 12.24 2.43 3.32
C ASP A 44 12.57 3.62 2.42
N MET A 45 11.74 4.66 2.40
CA MET A 45 11.84 5.77 1.42
C MET A 45 13.21 6.42 1.33
N LYS A 46 14.01 6.37 2.40
CA LYS A 46 15.35 7.00 2.44
C LYS A 46 16.37 6.27 1.58
N TRP A 47 16.26 4.95 1.50
CA TRP A 47 17.22 4.12 0.78
C TRP A 47 16.67 3.50 -0.53
N LEU A 48 15.36 3.54 -0.74
CA LEU A 48 14.73 3.00 -1.94
C LEU A 48 15.34 3.53 -3.25
N PRO A 49 15.61 4.86 -3.42
CA PRO A 49 16.21 5.39 -4.64
C PRO A 49 17.54 4.71 -5.00
N ASP A 50 18.36 4.41 -4.00
CA ASP A 50 19.67 3.78 -4.17
C ASP A 50 19.56 2.29 -4.57
N ARG A 51 18.48 1.64 -4.16
CA ARG A 51 18.26 0.21 -4.42
C ARG A 51 17.59 -0.09 -5.75
N ILE A 52 16.58 0.69 -6.10
CA ILE A 52 15.75 0.40 -7.27
C ILE A 52 15.87 1.44 -8.38
N GLY A 53 16.55 2.56 -8.11
CA GLY A 53 16.67 3.70 -9.01
C GLY A 53 15.41 4.57 -9.06
N ASN A 54 15.60 5.87 -9.29
CA ASN A 54 14.50 6.84 -9.26
C ASN A 54 13.36 6.53 -10.24
N HIS A 55 13.69 5.92 -11.39
CA HIS A 55 12.70 5.59 -12.43
C HIS A 55 11.68 4.53 -12.03
N ARG A 56 11.92 3.76 -10.96
CA ARG A 56 11.00 2.74 -10.44
C ARG A 56 10.23 3.17 -9.21
N LEU A 57 10.55 4.32 -8.61
CA LEU A 57 9.89 4.78 -7.39
C LEU A 57 8.37 4.88 -7.55
N GLN A 58 7.91 5.30 -8.74
CA GLN A 58 6.49 5.38 -9.06
C GLN A 58 5.72 4.06 -8.98
N LEU A 59 6.42 2.93 -8.89
CA LEU A 59 5.82 1.61 -8.77
C LEU A 59 5.67 1.15 -7.32
N ILE A 60 6.16 1.96 -6.36
CA ILE A 60 6.23 1.60 -4.95
C ILE A 60 5.01 2.10 -4.17
N SER A 61 4.44 1.22 -3.34
CA SER A 61 3.40 1.57 -2.36
C SER A 61 2.25 2.38 -2.97
N ARG A 62 1.66 1.87 -4.03
CA ARG A 62 0.71 2.56 -4.91
C ARG A 62 -0.72 2.52 -4.36
N TRP A 63 -0.91 3.02 -3.16
CA TRP A 63 -2.19 2.87 -2.45
C TRP A 63 -3.35 3.58 -3.14
N GLN A 64 -3.17 4.85 -3.53
CA GLN A 64 -4.22 5.60 -4.22
C GLN A 64 -4.52 4.97 -5.59
N THR A 65 -3.49 4.54 -6.30
CA THR A 65 -3.64 3.83 -7.58
C THR A 65 -4.52 2.58 -7.45
N PHE A 66 -4.31 1.75 -6.41
CA PHE A 66 -5.15 0.58 -6.18
C PHE A 66 -6.60 0.95 -5.83
N ILE A 67 -6.79 2.00 -5.01
CA ILE A 67 -8.12 2.50 -4.66
C ILE A 67 -8.85 3.03 -5.89
N ASP A 68 -8.17 3.80 -6.75
CA ASP A 68 -8.72 4.32 -8.00
C ASP A 68 -9.10 3.20 -8.97
N ALA A 69 -8.37 2.09 -8.95
CA ALA A 69 -8.73 0.87 -9.68
C ALA A 69 -9.95 0.14 -9.07
N GLY A 70 -10.46 0.59 -7.93
CA GLY A 70 -11.62 0.01 -7.24
C GLY A 70 -11.27 -1.16 -6.31
N LEU A 71 -10.00 -1.31 -5.94
CA LEU A 71 -9.53 -2.34 -5.02
C LEU A 71 -9.61 -1.87 -3.56
N LYS A 72 -9.77 -2.82 -2.67
CA LYS A 72 -9.62 -2.61 -1.22
C LYS A 72 -8.21 -2.98 -0.82
N ILE A 73 -7.63 -2.24 0.11
CA ILE A 73 -6.27 -2.45 0.58
C ILE A 73 -6.31 -2.79 2.07
N PRO A 74 -6.27 -4.07 2.46
CA PRO A 74 -6.01 -4.43 3.84
C PRO A 74 -4.67 -3.86 4.31
N GLY A 75 -4.61 -3.38 5.55
CA GLY A 75 -3.42 -2.78 6.12
C GLY A 75 -2.95 -3.48 7.39
N GLY A 76 -1.67 -3.47 7.63
CA GLY A 76 -1.03 -4.01 8.82
C GLY A 76 0.35 -3.41 9.02
N SER A 77 1.05 -3.83 10.08
CA SER A 77 2.40 -3.37 10.41
C SER A 77 3.49 -4.40 10.12
N ASP A 78 3.10 -5.64 9.85
CA ASP A 78 4.03 -6.76 9.78
C ASP A 78 4.89 -6.88 11.09
N CYS A 79 4.25 -6.64 12.23
CA CYS A 79 4.92 -6.73 13.53
C CYS A 79 5.57 -8.11 13.71
N PRO A 80 6.84 -8.18 14.13
CA PRO A 80 7.67 -7.13 14.76
C PRO A 80 8.59 -6.34 13.81
N ILE A 81 8.39 -6.40 12.51
CA ILE A 81 9.19 -5.62 11.56
C ILE A 81 8.99 -4.12 11.83
N GLU A 82 7.73 -3.69 11.95
CA GLU A 82 7.38 -2.38 12.46
C GLU A 82 6.81 -2.47 13.88
N THR A 83 6.59 -1.33 14.52
CA THR A 83 6.23 -1.27 15.96
C THR A 83 4.88 -1.89 16.30
N GLY A 84 4.04 -2.22 15.33
CA GLY A 84 2.71 -2.77 15.55
C GLY A 84 1.68 -1.76 16.04
N ASN A 85 2.01 -0.47 16.10
CA ASN A 85 1.07 0.57 16.52
C ASN A 85 0.17 1.00 15.34
N PRO A 86 -1.14 0.72 15.37
CA PRO A 86 -2.04 1.04 14.25
C PRO A 86 -2.17 2.54 13.97
N LEU A 87 -1.91 3.41 14.94
CA LEU A 87 -1.92 4.87 14.74
C LEU A 87 -0.71 5.32 13.91
N PHE A 88 0.42 4.62 14.02
CA PHE A 88 1.60 4.89 13.19
C PHE A 88 1.34 4.48 11.74
N GLU A 89 0.72 3.33 11.53
CA GLU A 89 0.30 2.88 10.20
C GLU A 89 -0.70 3.86 9.57
N PHE A 90 -1.70 4.29 10.35
CA PHE A 90 -2.67 5.28 9.92
C PHE A 90 -1.99 6.61 9.53
N TYR A 91 -1.07 7.10 10.36
CA TYR A 91 -0.31 8.31 10.08
C TYR A 91 0.48 8.17 8.78
N ALA A 92 1.24 7.08 8.63
CA ALA A 92 2.01 6.81 7.41
C ALA A 92 1.12 6.75 6.16
N ALA A 93 -0.05 6.11 6.25
CA ALA A 93 -1.00 6.01 5.15
C ALA A 93 -1.53 7.37 4.67
N VAL A 94 -1.79 8.30 5.60
CA VAL A 94 -2.36 9.61 5.30
C VAL A 94 -1.30 10.62 4.90
N THR A 95 -0.12 10.60 5.52
CA THR A 95 0.91 11.62 5.34
C THR A 95 2.03 11.21 4.41
N ARG A 96 2.37 9.91 4.38
CA ARG A 96 3.57 9.34 3.74
C ARG A 96 4.84 10.03 4.24
N GLN A 97 4.86 10.31 5.54
CA GLN A 97 5.96 10.92 6.28
C GLN A 97 6.46 10.00 7.38
N ASP A 98 7.72 10.08 7.73
CA ASP A 98 8.23 9.46 8.96
C ASP A 98 7.76 10.25 10.20
N HIS A 99 8.06 9.73 11.39
CA HIS A 99 7.64 10.35 12.66
C HIS A 99 8.24 11.73 12.94
N THR A 100 9.22 12.17 12.15
CA THR A 100 9.77 13.53 12.22
C THR A 100 9.02 14.50 11.30
N GLY A 101 8.06 14.03 10.52
CA GLY A 101 7.34 14.80 9.51
C GLY A 101 8.08 14.94 8.18
N TRP A 102 9.12 14.12 7.97
CA TRP A 102 9.88 14.14 6.73
C TRP A 102 9.40 13.04 5.77
N PRO A 103 9.41 13.30 4.43
CA PRO A 103 9.61 14.59 3.76
C PRO A 103 8.38 15.49 3.90
N GLU A 104 8.54 16.80 3.93
CA GLU A 104 7.48 17.78 4.22
C GLU A 104 6.18 17.55 3.45
N LYS A 105 6.29 17.21 2.17
CA LYS A 105 5.13 16.94 1.30
C LYS A 105 4.69 15.46 1.30
N GLY A 106 5.38 14.59 2.06
CA GLY A 106 5.23 13.14 2.00
C GLY A 106 5.94 12.52 0.79
N PHE A 107 6.38 11.28 0.95
CA PHE A 107 6.98 10.50 -0.13
C PHE A 107 5.93 10.12 -1.17
N GLN A 108 6.12 10.48 -2.44
CA GLN A 108 5.15 10.30 -3.52
C GLN A 108 3.73 10.76 -3.10
N PRO A 109 3.52 12.06 -2.92
CA PRO A 109 2.30 12.59 -2.30
C PRO A 109 1.02 12.27 -3.07
N GLN A 110 1.11 11.91 -4.35
CA GLN A 110 -0.02 11.47 -5.18
C GLN A 110 -0.61 10.12 -4.74
N GLU A 111 0.16 9.33 -3.99
CA GLU A 111 -0.26 8.03 -3.46
C GLU A 111 -0.77 8.11 -2.00
N LYS A 112 -0.90 9.31 -1.44
CA LYS A 112 -1.58 9.50 -0.16
C LYS A 112 -3.03 9.08 -0.25
N ILE A 113 -3.52 8.48 0.82
CA ILE A 113 -4.94 8.16 0.93
C ILE A 113 -5.65 9.06 1.94
N ASN A 114 -6.94 9.27 1.74
CA ASN A 114 -7.71 10.06 2.68
C ASN A 114 -7.94 9.30 4.01
N ARG A 115 -8.27 10.04 5.07
CA ARG A 115 -8.45 9.47 6.42
C ARG A 115 -9.49 8.36 6.49
N LEU A 116 -10.57 8.46 5.70
CA LEU A 116 -11.63 7.44 5.68
C LEU A 116 -11.10 6.13 5.09
N ASN A 117 -10.37 6.19 3.99
CA ASN A 117 -9.76 5.01 3.38
C ASN A 117 -8.65 4.44 4.28
N ALA A 118 -7.84 5.27 4.90
CA ALA A 118 -6.85 4.83 5.88
C ALA A 118 -7.51 4.10 7.07
N LEU A 119 -8.64 4.59 7.58
CA LEU A 119 -9.38 3.89 8.63
C LEU A 119 -9.91 2.54 8.14
N LYS A 120 -10.42 2.47 6.91
CA LYS A 120 -10.91 1.22 6.32
C LYS A 120 -9.82 0.17 6.13
N MET A 121 -8.56 0.56 5.87
CA MET A 121 -7.43 -0.37 5.75
C MET A 121 -7.30 -1.25 6.99
N PHE A 122 -7.50 -0.67 8.19
CA PHE A 122 -7.29 -1.35 9.47
C PHE A 122 -8.61 -1.81 10.11
N THR A 123 -9.73 -1.77 9.36
CA THR A 123 -11.05 -2.16 9.86
C THR A 123 -11.82 -2.97 8.82
N THR A 124 -12.60 -2.32 7.97
CA THR A 124 -13.56 -2.99 7.07
C THR A 124 -12.92 -3.64 5.84
N TRP A 125 -11.68 -3.29 5.49
CA TRP A 125 -10.93 -3.91 4.40
C TRP A 125 -10.00 -5.04 4.86
N ALA A 126 -9.64 -5.05 6.16
CA ALA A 126 -8.80 -6.07 6.78
C ALA A 126 -9.52 -7.44 6.94
#